data_7d491047ae48ab39b8dcd5949a82e500
#
_entry.id   7d491047ae48ab39b8dcd5949a82e500
#
_cell.length_a   1.000
_cell.length_b   1.000
_cell.length_c   1.000
_cell.angle_alpha   90.00
_cell.angle_beta   90.00
_cell.angle_gamma   90.00
#
_symmetry.space_group_name_H-M   'P 1'
#
loop_
_entity.id
_entity.type
_entity.pdbx_description
1 polymer ?
#
loop_
_entity_poly.entity_id
_entity_poly.type
_entity_poly.pdbx_seq_one_letter_code
_entity_poly.pdbx_strand_id
1 'polypeptide(L)'
;MSTRPNVVVIVSDTFRRDHLGAFGNTYIHTPHLDEFARSSVVFDRHTISSFPTMPARADILTGTFSYTYMGWEPLPQHVPTLPGLLSEAGYLTMGIVDTPFFVRDGFGYDRGFDDFVWVRGQGDDTRPHERSDYRKTWRSESDRLVARTITEAEQWLERHYKEQFFLYVDTWDPHEPWDAPEYYTSLYHTGYEGRQIYPSYGRWEDAGLTRDDVDLAHATYCGEVTMVDFWVGRLLAKLDVLGLGENTLVFFTSDHGFYFGEHGYFGKAEWINDQDAAVTEDSVVPDWLPESWLLTVGWSPLYKELTSVPLMVRVPGIEPGRRPALTTAPDVAPTILDLAGIERPRVMQGESFRDVLVGEKDEHRPFAVSSWPLYFAAGEFTTAVDSRPRRIASYMPMTVTTRELSLILGGPAYMPELYDLGWDPGEQSNVWELRVEEGAALGKRALSFLERQGTPELHLAPRRLALQRFAPDFMRGSTSRLSDNEQNQMHNANEEAV
;
A
#
# COMPACT_ATOMS: atom_id res chain seq x y z
N MET A 1 -20.01 -23.50 21.54
CA MET A 1 -19.87 -22.68 20.30
C MET A 1 -18.49 -22.07 20.37
N SER A 2 -17.63 -22.31 19.39
CA SER A 2 -16.34 -21.60 19.32
C SER A 2 -16.65 -20.11 19.24
N THR A 3 -16.16 -19.32 20.17
CA THR A 3 -16.28 -17.85 20.12
C THR A 3 -15.43 -17.38 18.94
N ARG A 4 -16.00 -16.54 18.09
CA ARG A 4 -15.23 -15.88 17.02
C ARG A 4 -14.06 -15.10 17.64
N PRO A 5 -12.89 -15.03 17.00
CA PRO A 5 -11.77 -14.28 17.56
C PRO A 5 -12.02 -12.76 17.52
N ASN A 6 -11.44 -12.04 18.45
CA ASN A 6 -11.27 -10.59 18.31
C ASN A 6 -10.28 -10.30 17.17
N VAL A 7 -10.32 -9.10 16.64
CA VAL A 7 -9.44 -8.67 15.55
C VAL A 7 -8.82 -7.32 15.87
N VAL A 8 -7.51 -7.22 15.74
CA VAL A 8 -6.75 -5.97 15.78
C VAL A 8 -5.98 -5.83 14.47
N VAL A 9 -6.15 -4.72 13.78
CA VAL A 9 -5.37 -4.36 12.60
C VAL A 9 -4.60 -3.08 12.91
N ILE A 10 -3.28 -3.14 12.79
CA ILE A 10 -2.37 -2.01 13.00
C ILE A 10 -1.76 -1.65 11.66
N VAL A 11 -2.00 -0.42 11.21
CA VAL A 11 -1.41 0.15 10.00
C VAL A 11 -0.49 1.29 10.42
N SER A 12 0.74 1.31 9.90
CA SER A 12 1.69 2.39 10.11
C SER A 12 2.07 2.96 8.76
N ASP A 13 1.81 4.26 8.54
CA ASP A 13 2.01 4.92 7.25
C ASP A 13 3.50 4.96 6.86
N THR A 14 3.80 4.70 5.61
CA THR A 14 5.17 4.81 5.07
C THR A 14 6.18 3.87 5.75
N PHE A 15 5.74 2.81 6.43
CA PHE A 15 6.62 1.89 7.15
C PHE A 15 7.26 0.87 6.20
N ARG A 16 8.51 1.07 5.87
CA ARG A 16 9.28 0.19 4.97
C ARG A 16 9.54 -1.18 5.60
N ARG A 17 9.29 -2.24 4.81
CA ARG A 17 9.55 -3.62 5.21
C ARG A 17 11.02 -3.88 5.56
N ASP A 18 11.93 -3.31 4.80
CA ASP A 18 13.38 -3.47 4.99
C ASP A 18 13.94 -2.65 6.18
N HIS A 19 13.08 -1.93 6.91
CA HIS A 19 13.41 -1.24 8.16
C HIS A 19 12.88 -1.98 9.40
N LEU A 20 12.87 -3.32 9.34
CA LEU A 20 12.56 -4.22 10.45
C LEU A 20 13.64 -5.27 10.61
N GLY A 21 14.09 -5.52 11.85
CA GLY A 21 15.03 -6.61 12.16
C GLY A 21 14.48 -7.96 11.75
N ALA A 22 13.18 -8.18 11.89
CA ALA A 22 12.47 -9.39 11.43
C ALA A 22 12.62 -9.69 9.93
N PHE A 23 12.93 -8.68 9.11
CA PHE A 23 13.18 -8.84 7.68
C PHE A 23 14.67 -8.74 7.30
N GLY A 24 15.56 -8.85 8.31
CA GLY A 24 17.00 -8.97 8.09
C GLY A 24 17.78 -7.65 8.18
N ASN A 25 17.13 -6.56 8.55
CA ASN A 25 17.85 -5.31 8.85
C ASN A 25 18.66 -5.48 10.16
N THR A 26 19.94 -5.13 10.12
CA THR A 26 20.85 -5.34 11.25
C THR A 26 21.21 -4.07 12.01
N TYR A 27 20.82 -2.91 11.51
CA TYR A 27 21.12 -1.63 12.16
C TYR A 27 19.89 -0.95 12.77
N ILE A 28 18.67 -1.29 12.30
CA ILE A 28 17.44 -0.73 12.83
C ILE A 28 17.08 -1.29 14.20
N HIS A 29 16.56 -0.47 15.08
CA HIS A 29 16.16 -0.87 16.42
C HIS A 29 14.64 -1.03 16.49
N THR A 30 14.16 -2.26 16.23
CA THR A 30 12.73 -2.63 16.26
C THR A 30 12.46 -3.85 17.16
N PRO A 31 12.91 -3.85 18.43
CA PRO A 31 12.88 -5.04 19.28
C PRO A 31 11.46 -5.55 19.56
N HIS A 32 10.47 -4.68 19.62
CA HIS A 32 9.08 -5.05 19.93
C HIS A 32 8.39 -5.71 18.73
N LEU A 33 8.55 -5.15 17.55
CA LEU A 33 8.04 -5.73 16.31
C LEU A 33 8.81 -7.00 15.92
N ASP A 34 10.11 -7.09 16.25
CA ASP A 34 10.88 -8.30 16.08
C ASP A 34 10.43 -9.43 17.03
N GLU A 35 10.02 -9.10 18.26
CA GLU A 35 9.39 -10.05 19.18
C GLU A 35 8.00 -10.47 18.69
N PHE A 36 7.21 -9.52 18.22
CA PHE A 36 5.91 -9.79 17.61
C PHE A 36 6.06 -10.74 16.41
N ALA A 37 7.06 -10.52 15.55
CA ALA A 37 7.35 -11.40 14.41
C ALA A 37 7.66 -12.84 14.85
N ARG A 38 8.41 -13.01 15.97
CA ARG A 38 8.72 -14.36 16.52
C ARG A 38 7.49 -15.12 16.99
N SER A 39 6.43 -14.41 17.35
CA SER A 39 5.14 -14.97 17.76
C SER A 39 4.07 -14.95 16.67
N SER A 40 4.46 -14.65 15.43
CA SER A 40 3.55 -14.43 14.30
C SER A 40 3.92 -15.25 13.07
N VAL A 41 2.98 -15.37 12.15
CA VAL A 41 3.27 -15.74 10.77
C VAL A 41 3.73 -14.49 10.03
N VAL A 42 4.94 -14.55 9.46
CA VAL A 42 5.58 -13.45 8.74
C VAL A 42 5.58 -13.75 7.25
N PHE A 43 5.00 -12.86 6.46
CA PHE A 43 4.99 -13.01 5.01
C PHE A 43 6.22 -12.38 4.39
N ASP A 44 6.99 -13.19 3.65
CA ASP A 44 8.21 -12.72 2.98
C ASP A 44 7.93 -11.78 1.81
N ARG A 45 6.74 -11.90 1.21
CA ARG A 45 6.32 -11.15 0.04
C ARG A 45 4.89 -10.65 0.21
N HIS A 46 4.77 -9.48 0.82
CA HIS A 46 3.52 -8.74 0.84
C HIS A 46 3.71 -7.42 0.13
N THR A 47 2.81 -7.12 -0.80
CA THR A 47 2.87 -5.88 -1.58
C THR A 47 1.61 -5.07 -1.40
N ILE A 48 1.74 -3.76 -1.51
CA ILE A 48 0.59 -2.91 -1.71
C ILE A 48 -0.08 -3.23 -3.05
N SER A 49 -1.30 -2.79 -3.23
CA SER A 49 -1.99 -2.85 -4.50
C SER A 49 -2.23 -1.44 -5.04
N SER A 50 -2.97 -0.62 -4.34
CA SER A 50 -3.16 0.78 -4.70
C SER A 50 -2.17 1.68 -3.96
N PHE A 51 -1.68 2.72 -4.64
CA PHE A 51 -0.75 3.71 -4.12
C PHE A 51 -1.29 5.13 -4.35
N PRO A 52 -1.08 6.12 -3.50
CA PRO A 52 -0.50 6.01 -2.15
C PRO A 52 -1.58 5.90 -1.04
N THR A 53 -1.29 6.42 0.09
CA THR A 53 -2.02 6.55 1.39
C THR A 53 -3.49 6.12 1.40
N MET A 54 -4.42 6.88 0.78
CA MET A 54 -5.86 6.59 0.87
C MET A 54 -6.32 5.43 -0.03
N PRO A 55 -5.88 5.32 -1.30
CA PRO A 55 -6.16 4.14 -2.10
C PRO A 55 -5.64 2.83 -1.47
N ALA A 56 -4.46 2.85 -0.83
CA ALA A 56 -3.94 1.68 -0.12
C ALA A 56 -4.84 1.29 1.07
N ARG A 57 -5.33 2.26 1.82
CA ARG A 57 -6.28 2.02 2.91
C ARG A 57 -7.63 1.55 2.43
N ALA A 58 -8.09 2.03 1.27
CA ALA A 58 -9.30 1.50 0.62
C ALA A 58 -9.14 0.00 0.35
N ASP A 59 -7.99 -0.44 -0.17
CA ASP A 59 -7.72 -1.85 -0.42
C ASP A 59 -7.80 -2.68 0.87
N ILE A 60 -7.18 -2.23 1.96
CA ILE A 60 -7.17 -2.92 3.26
C ILE A 60 -8.58 -3.01 3.84
N LEU A 61 -9.35 -1.90 3.80
CA LEU A 61 -10.66 -1.81 4.43
C LEU A 61 -11.79 -2.42 3.61
N THR A 62 -11.62 -2.59 2.30
CA THR A 62 -12.69 -3.08 1.42
C THR A 62 -12.40 -4.44 0.78
N GLY A 63 -11.14 -4.89 0.79
CA GLY A 63 -10.73 -6.10 0.10
C GLY A 63 -10.87 -6.00 -1.43
N THR A 64 -10.76 -4.79 -1.99
CA THR A 64 -10.89 -4.53 -3.43
C THR A 64 -9.61 -3.92 -3.99
N PHE A 65 -9.40 -4.04 -5.29
CA PHE A 65 -8.32 -3.34 -6.00
C PHE A 65 -8.82 -1.94 -6.37
N SER A 66 -8.71 -0.98 -5.45
CA SER A 66 -9.34 0.34 -5.60
C SER A 66 -8.82 1.10 -6.83
N TYR A 67 -7.55 0.92 -7.22
CA TYR A 67 -7.00 1.52 -8.43
C TYR A 67 -7.70 1.09 -9.72
N THR A 68 -8.55 0.07 -9.69
CA THR A 68 -9.31 -0.38 -10.87
C THR A 68 -10.60 0.41 -11.11
N TYR A 69 -11.12 1.12 -10.11
CA TYR A 69 -12.42 1.78 -10.21
C TYR A 69 -12.50 3.17 -9.57
N MET A 70 -11.52 3.57 -8.75
CA MET A 70 -11.54 4.87 -8.08
C MET A 70 -10.19 5.59 -8.17
N GLY A 71 -10.25 6.90 -7.95
CA GLY A 71 -9.11 7.77 -7.82
C GLY A 71 -8.73 8.06 -6.36
N TRP A 72 -8.03 9.16 -6.14
CA TRP A 72 -7.87 9.76 -4.82
C TRP A 72 -9.15 10.52 -4.49
N GLU A 73 -10.08 9.85 -3.87
CA GLU A 73 -11.44 10.34 -3.65
C GLU A 73 -12.11 9.63 -2.47
N PRO A 74 -13.32 10.03 -2.06
CA PRO A 74 -14.09 9.31 -1.06
C PRO A 74 -14.35 7.88 -1.46
N LEU A 75 -14.40 7.05 -0.46
CA LEU A 75 -14.77 5.65 -0.62
C LEU A 75 -16.21 5.54 -1.16
N PRO A 76 -16.42 4.93 -2.33
CA PRO A 76 -17.74 4.84 -2.94
C PRO A 76 -18.74 4.17 -2.01
N GLN A 77 -19.95 4.76 -1.88
CA GLN A 77 -20.95 4.30 -0.91
C GLN A 77 -21.44 2.86 -1.09
N HIS A 78 -21.36 2.35 -2.32
CA HIS A 78 -21.81 0.99 -2.65
C HIS A 78 -20.77 -0.10 -2.33
N VAL A 79 -19.54 0.28 -1.99
CA VAL A 79 -18.48 -0.66 -1.64
C VAL A 79 -18.58 -0.99 -0.15
N PRO A 80 -18.79 -2.25 0.24
CA PRO A 80 -18.82 -2.65 1.65
C PRO A 80 -17.43 -2.49 2.28
N THR A 81 -17.42 -2.16 3.57
CA THR A 81 -16.20 -2.03 4.37
C THR A 81 -16.06 -3.19 5.35
N LEU A 82 -14.84 -3.58 5.65
CA LEU A 82 -14.55 -4.60 6.66
C LEU A 82 -15.19 -4.27 8.02
N PRO A 83 -15.05 -3.04 8.58
CA PRO A 83 -15.72 -2.71 9.83
C PRO A 83 -17.24 -2.86 9.75
N GLY A 84 -17.89 -2.45 8.65
CA GLY A 84 -19.33 -2.61 8.50
C GLY A 84 -19.76 -4.07 8.48
N LEU A 85 -19.03 -4.94 7.78
CA LEU A 85 -19.33 -6.38 7.75
C LEU A 85 -19.13 -7.06 9.12
N LEU A 86 -18.11 -6.61 9.86
CA LEU A 86 -17.86 -7.10 11.22
C LEU A 86 -18.92 -6.60 12.20
N SER A 87 -19.32 -5.33 12.12
CA SER A 87 -20.43 -4.78 12.93
C SER A 87 -21.75 -5.52 12.67
N GLU A 88 -22.10 -5.77 11.40
CA GLU A 88 -23.27 -6.58 11.02
C GLU A 88 -23.18 -8.02 11.57
N ALA A 89 -21.97 -8.55 11.76
CA ALA A 89 -21.73 -9.86 12.35
C ALA A 89 -21.71 -9.86 13.90
N GLY A 90 -21.93 -8.70 14.53
CA GLY A 90 -22.04 -8.52 15.97
C GLY A 90 -20.75 -8.18 16.70
N TYR A 91 -19.71 -7.75 15.97
CA TYR A 91 -18.51 -7.17 16.59
C TYR A 91 -18.77 -5.72 17.01
N LEU A 92 -18.21 -5.32 18.14
CA LEU A 92 -18.04 -3.91 18.46
C LEU A 92 -16.84 -3.39 17.67
N THR A 93 -17.07 -2.45 16.76
CA THR A 93 -16.04 -1.98 15.84
C THR A 93 -15.55 -0.60 16.19
N MET A 94 -14.22 -0.44 16.29
CA MET A 94 -13.56 0.81 16.67
C MET A 94 -12.44 1.15 15.70
N GLY A 95 -12.45 2.37 15.17
CA GLY A 95 -11.35 2.99 14.46
C GLY A 95 -10.64 4.06 15.30
N ILE A 96 -9.32 3.96 15.44
CA ILE A 96 -8.49 4.98 16.12
C ILE A 96 -7.38 5.36 15.17
N VAL A 97 -7.44 6.57 14.63
CA VAL A 97 -6.57 7.00 13.55
C VAL A 97 -6.06 8.43 13.78
N ASP A 98 -4.87 8.74 13.32
CA ASP A 98 -4.35 10.10 13.31
C ASP A 98 -4.17 10.65 11.86
N THR A 99 -4.47 9.85 10.88
CA THR A 99 -4.50 10.23 9.47
C THR A 99 -5.76 11.08 9.17
N PRO A 100 -5.63 12.34 8.73
CA PRO A 100 -6.78 13.26 8.64
C PRO A 100 -7.81 12.89 7.57
N PHE A 101 -7.43 12.15 6.54
CA PHE A 101 -8.29 11.84 5.39
C PHE A 101 -9.45 10.89 5.71
N PHE A 102 -9.39 10.13 6.79
CA PHE A 102 -10.49 9.23 7.19
C PHE A 102 -11.82 9.94 7.39
N VAL A 103 -11.77 11.12 8.00
CA VAL A 103 -12.97 11.90 8.38
C VAL A 103 -13.11 13.19 7.58
N ARG A 104 -12.16 13.49 6.69
CA ARG A 104 -12.15 14.74 5.96
C ARG A 104 -13.25 14.76 4.90
N ASP A 105 -14.06 15.84 4.93
CA ASP A 105 -14.99 16.20 3.85
C ASP A 105 -15.88 15.05 3.33
N GLY A 106 -16.28 14.13 4.20
CA GLY A 106 -17.11 12.98 3.83
C GLY A 106 -16.39 11.92 3.02
N PHE A 107 -15.08 11.77 3.19
CA PHE A 107 -14.30 10.71 2.54
C PHE A 107 -14.81 9.29 2.86
N GLY A 108 -15.49 9.10 4.01
CA GLY A 108 -16.23 7.88 4.32
C GLY A 108 -15.37 6.67 4.65
N TYR A 109 -14.12 6.87 5.07
CA TYR A 109 -13.26 5.80 5.56
C TYR A 109 -13.56 5.44 7.02
N ASP A 110 -14.28 6.29 7.74
CA ASP A 110 -14.88 6.03 9.05
C ASP A 110 -16.15 5.19 8.98
N ARG A 111 -16.67 4.93 7.77
CA ARG A 111 -17.93 4.23 7.54
C ARG A 111 -17.86 2.77 7.99
N GLY A 112 -18.86 2.37 8.76
CA GLY A 112 -19.05 1.02 9.24
C GLY A 112 -18.40 0.73 10.59
N PHE A 113 -17.65 1.66 11.16
CA PHE A 113 -17.27 1.61 12.57
C PHE A 113 -18.44 2.04 13.44
N ASP A 114 -18.63 1.34 14.58
CA ASP A 114 -19.62 1.73 15.60
C ASP A 114 -19.14 2.95 16.39
N ASP A 115 -17.81 3.06 16.59
CA ASP A 115 -17.16 4.20 17.23
C ASP A 115 -15.87 4.55 16.50
N PHE A 116 -15.50 5.83 16.52
CA PHE A 116 -14.36 6.32 15.77
C PHE A 116 -13.68 7.49 16.45
N VAL A 117 -12.37 7.41 16.67
CA VAL A 117 -11.55 8.49 17.23
C VAL A 117 -10.54 8.96 16.21
N TRP A 118 -10.64 10.22 15.83
CA TRP A 118 -9.60 10.90 15.09
C TRP A 118 -8.68 11.66 16.04
N VAL A 119 -7.45 11.18 16.16
CA VAL A 119 -6.39 11.83 16.93
C VAL A 119 -5.83 12.98 16.11
N ARG A 120 -6.29 14.19 16.38
CA ARG A 120 -5.91 15.39 15.62
C ARG A 120 -4.44 15.76 15.83
N GLY A 121 -3.82 16.23 14.76
CA GLY A 121 -2.43 16.71 14.77
C GLY A 121 -1.87 16.90 13.38
N GLN A 122 -1.17 15.92 12.86
CA GLN A 122 -0.50 15.99 11.58
C GLN A 122 -1.51 16.12 10.42
N GLY A 123 -1.29 17.10 9.53
CA GLY A 123 -2.22 17.35 8.43
C GLY A 123 -3.57 17.96 8.85
N ASP A 124 -3.75 18.27 10.12
CA ASP A 124 -4.94 18.94 10.62
C ASP A 124 -5.05 20.38 10.11
N ASP A 125 -3.91 20.94 9.75
CA ASP A 125 -3.81 22.25 9.16
C ASP A 125 -3.69 22.16 7.64
N THR A 126 -4.65 22.73 6.93
CA THR A 126 -4.67 22.79 5.46
C THR A 126 -3.63 23.75 4.90
N ARG A 127 -2.93 24.49 5.75
CA ARG A 127 -1.92 25.49 5.35
C ARG A 127 -0.51 24.97 5.59
N PRO A 128 0.28 24.72 4.52
CA PRO A 128 1.62 24.12 4.64
C PRO A 128 2.58 24.87 5.59
N HIS A 129 2.41 26.20 5.74
CA HIS A 129 3.26 27.03 6.61
C HIS A 129 2.81 27.03 8.09
N GLU A 130 1.65 26.49 8.41
CA GLU A 130 1.13 26.37 9.76
C GLU A 130 1.35 24.97 10.35
N ARG A 131 1.82 24.01 9.56
CA ARG A 131 2.10 22.61 9.97
C ARG A 131 3.00 22.47 11.20
N SER A 132 3.84 23.46 11.47
CA SER A 132 4.72 23.46 12.64
C SER A 132 4.05 23.89 13.93
N ASP A 133 2.80 24.38 13.94
CA ASP A 133 2.21 24.99 15.12
C ASP A 133 1.76 23.95 16.14
N TYR A 134 1.27 22.80 15.73
CA TYR A 134 0.89 21.73 16.66
C TYR A 134 2.08 21.18 17.45
N ARG A 135 3.30 21.18 16.89
CA ARG A 135 4.54 20.74 17.55
C ARG A 135 4.97 21.66 18.68
N LYS A 136 4.58 22.92 18.66
CA LYS A 136 4.95 23.91 19.71
C LYS A 136 4.36 23.56 21.08
N THR A 137 3.33 22.74 21.12
CA THR A 137 2.69 22.32 22.37
C THR A 137 3.28 21.03 22.93
N TRP A 138 4.14 20.34 22.19
CA TRP A 138 4.74 19.10 22.64
C TRP A 138 5.73 19.32 23.77
N ARG A 139 5.59 18.57 24.84
CA ARG A 139 6.41 18.64 26.05
C ARG A 139 7.16 17.35 26.30
N SER A 140 6.69 16.24 25.75
CA SER A 140 7.22 14.91 25.93
C SER A 140 6.92 14.04 24.71
N GLU A 141 7.52 12.86 24.65
CA GLU A 141 7.24 11.86 23.64
C GLU A 141 5.75 11.46 23.59
N SER A 142 5.06 11.46 24.74
CA SER A 142 3.64 11.11 24.80
C SER A 142 2.71 12.12 24.09
N ASP A 143 3.23 13.26 23.68
CA ASP A 143 2.48 14.23 22.86
C ASP A 143 2.56 13.92 21.36
N ARG A 144 3.46 12.98 20.93
CA ARG A 144 3.58 12.55 19.55
C ARG A 144 2.34 11.81 19.08
N LEU A 145 2.10 11.79 17.76
CA LEU A 145 0.85 11.27 17.22
C LEU A 145 0.71 9.77 17.46
N VAL A 146 1.73 8.97 17.13
CA VAL A 146 1.70 7.52 17.43
C VAL A 146 1.46 7.25 18.91
N ALA A 147 2.09 8.04 19.81
CA ALA A 147 1.93 7.89 21.26
C ALA A 147 0.48 8.10 21.71
N ARG A 148 -0.16 9.14 21.18
CA ARG A 148 -1.56 9.47 21.48
C ARG A 148 -2.51 8.43 20.90
N THR A 149 -2.30 8.04 19.67
CA THR A 149 -3.10 7.01 18.95
C THR A 149 -3.06 5.68 19.69
N ILE A 150 -1.88 5.23 20.08
CA ILE A 150 -1.72 4.00 20.88
C ILE A 150 -2.34 4.15 22.28
N THR A 151 -2.19 5.30 22.93
CA THR A 151 -2.79 5.53 24.24
C THR A 151 -4.32 5.47 24.19
N GLU A 152 -4.96 6.03 23.17
CA GLU A 152 -6.41 5.91 22.95
C GLU A 152 -6.83 4.44 22.73
N ALA A 153 -6.03 3.69 21.97
CA ALA A 153 -6.27 2.26 21.75
C ALA A 153 -6.17 1.45 23.05
N GLU A 154 -5.14 1.70 23.88
CA GLU A 154 -4.99 1.06 25.19
C GLU A 154 -6.19 1.35 26.10
N GLN A 155 -6.64 2.63 26.17
CA GLN A 155 -7.77 3.03 26.98
C GLN A 155 -9.10 2.46 26.50
N TRP A 156 -9.27 2.36 25.18
CA TRP A 156 -10.46 1.72 24.62
C TRP A 156 -10.48 0.21 24.94
N LEU A 157 -9.37 -0.49 24.80
CA LEU A 157 -9.24 -1.90 25.16
C LEU A 157 -9.55 -2.15 26.64
N GLU A 158 -9.09 -1.30 27.56
CA GLU A 158 -9.38 -1.41 29.00
C GLU A 158 -10.87 -1.39 29.30
N ARG A 159 -11.66 -0.68 28.51
CA ARG A 159 -13.12 -0.60 28.66
C ARG A 159 -13.84 -1.77 28.01
N HIS A 160 -13.30 -2.31 26.89
CA HIS A 160 -14.03 -3.21 25.98
C HIS A 160 -13.40 -4.60 25.84
N TYR A 161 -12.36 -4.97 26.60
CA TYR A 161 -11.63 -6.24 26.45
C TYR A 161 -12.47 -7.50 26.70
N LYS A 162 -13.68 -7.38 27.27
CA LYS A 162 -14.62 -8.50 27.49
C LYS A 162 -15.63 -8.69 26.36
N GLU A 163 -15.68 -7.76 25.45
CA GLU A 163 -16.57 -7.75 24.31
C GLU A 163 -15.89 -8.43 23.11
N GLN A 164 -16.67 -8.88 22.16
CA GLN A 164 -16.12 -9.31 20.88
C GLN A 164 -15.91 -8.06 20.01
N PHE A 165 -14.68 -7.79 19.62
CA PHE A 165 -14.35 -6.52 18.99
C PHE A 165 -13.50 -6.65 17.74
N PHE A 166 -13.60 -5.61 16.89
CA PHE A 166 -12.66 -5.25 15.84
C PHE A 166 -12.07 -3.87 16.17
N LEU A 167 -10.76 -3.83 16.32
CA LEU A 167 -10.01 -2.59 16.57
C LEU A 167 -9.07 -2.33 15.38
N TYR A 168 -9.27 -1.20 14.71
CA TYR A 168 -8.40 -0.69 13.67
C TYR A 168 -7.59 0.50 14.23
N VAL A 169 -6.28 0.38 14.21
CA VAL A 169 -5.34 1.41 14.68
C VAL A 169 -4.49 1.83 13.49
N ASP A 170 -4.50 3.10 13.15
CA ASP A 170 -3.79 3.63 11.99
C ASP A 170 -3.00 4.87 12.41
N THR A 171 -1.67 4.74 12.39
CA THR A 171 -0.77 5.83 12.73
C THR A 171 -0.10 6.40 11.50
N TRP A 172 -0.02 7.73 11.44
CA TRP A 172 0.70 8.48 10.41
C TRP A 172 2.19 8.26 10.48
N ASP A 173 2.76 8.13 11.68
CA ASP A 173 4.17 7.85 11.84
C ASP A 173 4.51 6.44 11.30
N PRO A 174 5.64 6.26 10.59
CA PRO A 174 6.75 7.18 10.36
C PRO A 174 6.67 8.00 9.04
N HIS A 175 5.52 8.50 8.65
CA HIS A 175 5.38 9.45 7.53
C HIS A 175 6.12 10.77 7.85
N GLU A 176 6.64 11.43 6.84
CA GLU A 176 7.23 12.76 7.03
C GLU A 176 6.21 13.79 7.54
N PRO A 177 6.68 14.79 8.27
CA PRO A 177 8.05 15.12 8.65
C PRO A 177 8.52 14.26 9.83
N TRP A 178 9.75 13.78 9.75
CA TRP A 178 10.35 12.93 10.77
C TRP A 178 10.81 13.75 11.95
N ASP A 179 10.04 13.74 13.01
CA ASP A 179 10.22 14.62 14.17
C ASP A 179 10.21 13.88 15.51
N ALA A 180 10.60 12.60 15.47
CA ALA A 180 10.89 11.85 16.69
C ALA A 180 11.83 12.62 17.62
N PRO A 181 11.73 12.44 18.94
CA PRO A 181 12.69 12.99 19.88
C PRO A 181 14.13 12.69 19.49
N GLU A 182 15.03 13.68 19.65
CA GLU A 182 16.45 13.63 19.20
C GLU A 182 17.19 12.35 19.65
N TYR A 183 16.86 11.80 20.81
CA TYR A 183 17.50 10.59 21.30
C TYR A 183 17.20 9.34 20.45
N TYR A 184 16.11 9.31 19.68
CA TYR A 184 15.85 8.26 18.69
C TYR A 184 16.74 8.43 17.47
N THR A 185 16.77 9.64 16.90
CA THR A 185 17.62 9.94 15.73
C THR A 185 19.10 9.75 16.03
N SER A 186 19.53 10.06 17.27
CA SER A 186 20.90 9.90 17.71
C SER A 186 21.38 8.44 17.74
N LEU A 187 20.50 7.47 17.70
CA LEU A 187 20.85 6.06 17.49
C LEU A 187 21.44 5.80 16.10
N TYR A 188 21.10 6.65 15.12
CA TYR A 188 21.41 6.45 13.69
C TYR A 188 22.33 7.54 13.13
N HIS A 189 22.40 8.69 13.78
CA HIS A 189 23.24 9.81 13.35
C HIS A 189 23.94 10.45 14.55
N THR A 190 25.25 10.19 14.67
CA THR A 190 26.06 10.76 15.74
C THR A 190 26.16 12.26 15.62
N GLY A 191 25.88 12.99 16.71
CA GLY A 191 25.93 14.45 16.72
C GLY A 191 24.73 15.12 16.06
N TYR A 192 23.59 14.44 16.00
CA TYR A 192 22.34 15.04 15.53
C TYR A 192 21.96 16.26 16.41
N GLU A 193 21.69 17.37 15.77
CA GLU A 193 21.38 18.68 16.40
C GLU A 193 19.98 19.20 16.04
N GLY A 194 19.05 18.31 15.69
CA GLY A 194 17.65 18.68 15.40
C GLY A 194 17.42 19.21 13.97
N ARG A 195 18.42 19.13 13.07
CA ARG A 195 18.21 19.53 11.67
C ARG A 195 17.27 18.56 10.98
N GLN A 196 16.19 19.06 10.37
CA GLN A 196 15.25 18.28 9.58
C GLN A 196 15.48 18.54 8.07
N ILE A 197 15.46 17.46 7.28
CA ILE A 197 15.49 17.50 5.83
C ILE A 197 14.14 17.02 5.32
N TYR A 198 13.47 17.85 4.55
CA TYR A 198 12.21 17.48 3.92
C TYR A 198 12.44 16.80 2.57
N PRO A 199 11.64 15.81 2.20
CA PRO A 199 11.77 15.16 0.89
C PRO A 199 11.53 16.14 -0.25
N SER A 200 12.33 15.98 -1.31
CA SER A 200 12.21 16.77 -2.52
C SER A 200 10.97 16.41 -3.36
N TYR A 201 10.40 15.22 -3.15
CA TYR A 201 9.39 14.63 -4.03
C TYR A 201 9.83 14.71 -5.50
N GLY A 202 10.98 14.09 -5.78
CA GLY A 202 11.63 14.05 -7.06
C GLY A 202 13.04 13.50 -6.94
N ARG A 203 13.87 13.78 -7.94
CA ARG A 203 15.29 13.44 -7.88
C ARG A 203 15.98 14.35 -6.90
N TRP A 204 16.65 13.77 -5.90
CA TRP A 204 17.27 14.55 -4.83
C TRP A 204 18.39 15.44 -5.32
N GLU A 205 19.15 15.03 -6.36
CA GLU A 205 20.22 15.83 -6.96
C GLU A 205 19.67 17.09 -7.66
N ASP A 206 18.53 16.97 -8.35
CA ASP A 206 17.87 18.09 -9.05
C ASP A 206 17.32 19.14 -8.07
N ALA A 207 17.00 18.70 -6.86
CA ALA A 207 16.62 19.59 -5.76
C ALA A 207 17.80 20.26 -5.05
N GLY A 208 19.03 19.98 -5.48
CA GLY A 208 20.25 20.53 -4.88
C GLY A 208 20.58 19.93 -3.50
N LEU A 209 19.99 18.79 -3.15
CA LEU A 209 20.34 18.04 -1.95
C LEU A 209 21.64 17.28 -2.17
N THR A 210 22.37 17.07 -1.08
CA THR A 210 23.56 16.22 -1.06
C THR A 210 23.20 14.80 -0.58
N ARG A 211 24.10 13.85 -0.81
CA ARG A 211 23.94 12.50 -0.23
C ARG A 211 23.87 12.55 1.29
N ASP A 212 24.65 13.42 1.93
CA ASP A 212 24.62 13.61 3.39
C ASP A 212 23.27 14.15 3.88
N ASP A 213 22.58 14.99 3.09
CA ASP A 213 21.23 15.44 3.42
C ASP A 213 20.23 14.29 3.37
N VAL A 214 20.30 13.43 2.35
CA VAL A 214 19.44 12.25 2.23
C VAL A 214 19.73 11.25 3.34
N ASP A 215 21.00 11.02 3.67
CA ASP A 215 21.41 10.11 4.77
C ASP A 215 20.95 10.65 6.13
N LEU A 216 20.98 11.95 6.35
CA LEU A 216 20.43 12.58 7.55
C LEU A 216 18.90 12.39 7.63
N ALA A 217 18.18 12.62 6.53
CA ALA A 217 16.75 12.36 6.47
C ALA A 217 16.41 10.90 6.74
N HIS A 218 17.18 9.99 6.18
CA HIS A 218 17.04 8.55 6.45
C HIS A 218 17.26 8.22 7.94
N ALA A 219 18.26 8.84 8.57
CA ALA A 219 18.50 8.66 10.01
C ALA A 219 17.33 9.19 10.88
N THR A 220 16.71 10.32 10.49
CA THR A 220 15.52 10.83 11.18
C THR A 220 14.31 9.90 11.01
N TYR A 221 14.12 9.36 9.81
CA TYR A 221 13.11 8.32 9.56
C TYR A 221 13.35 7.06 10.39
N CYS A 222 14.58 6.57 10.49
CA CYS A 222 14.93 5.43 11.34
C CYS A 222 14.61 5.69 12.82
N GLY A 223 14.83 6.92 13.29
CA GLY A 223 14.42 7.35 14.63
C GLY A 223 12.91 7.24 14.84
N GLU A 224 12.14 7.66 13.85
CA GLU A 224 10.67 7.55 13.86
C GLU A 224 10.21 6.09 13.86
N VAL A 225 10.79 5.25 13.02
CA VAL A 225 10.52 3.80 12.99
C VAL A 225 10.75 3.18 14.37
N THR A 226 11.83 3.54 15.06
CA THR A 226 12.10 3.04 16.41
C THR A 226 11.09 3.55 17.44
N MET A 227 10.62 4.78 17.30
CA MET A 227 9.54 5.32 18.14
C MET A 227 8.23 4.58 17.92
N VAL A 228 7.86 4.33 16.65
CA VAL A 228 6.68 3.52 16.30
C VAL A 228 6.78 2.11 16.89
N ASP A 229 7.93 1.45 16.75
CA ASP A 229 8.17 0.14 17.35
C ASP A 229 7.88 0.12 18.87
N PHE A 230 8.38 1.12 19.58
CA PHE A 230 8.17 1.24 21.03
C PHE A 230 6.67 1.38 21.36
N TRP A 231 5.94 2.27 20.68
CA TRP A 231 4.53 2.50 20.98
C TRP A 231 3.64 1.35 20.55
N VAL A 232 3.87 0.76 19.39
CA VAL A 232 3.15 -0.46 18.95
C VAL A 232 3.43 -1.61 19.92
N GLY A 233 4.68 -1.73 20.40
CA GLY A 233 5.06 -2.71 21.44
C GLY A 233 4.22 -2.56 22.71
N ARG A 234 3.90 -1.34 23.13
CA ARG A 234 3.03 -1.09 24.29
C ARG A 234 1.60 -1.61 24.06
N LEU A 235 1.03 -1.36 22.87
CA LEU A 235 -0.29 -1.90 22.52
C LEU A 235 -0.31 -3.42 22.54
N LEU A 236 0.73 -4.06 21.97
CA LEU A 236 0.88 -5.51 21.97
C LEU A 236 0.97 -6.06 23.40
N ALA A 237 1.77 -5.43 24.26
CA ALA A 237 1.88 -5.78 25.67
C ALA A 237 0.53 -5.57 26.42
N LYS A 238 -0.25 -4.54 26.06
CA LYS A 238 -1.58 -4.32 26.64
C LYS A 238 -2.53 -5.46 26.31
N LEU A 239 -2.52 -5.98 25.08
CA LEU A 239 -3.32 -7.15 24.70
C LEU A 239 -2.97 -8.36 25.55
N ASP A 240 -1.69 -8.58 25.82
CA ASP A 240 -1.23 -9.72 26.64
C ASP A 240 -1.64 -9.55 28.12
N VAL A 241 -1.49 -8.34 28.69
CA VAL A 241 -1.92 -8.04 30.08
C VAL A 241 -3.43 -8.21 30.27
N LEU A 242 -4.23 -7.89 29.24
CA LEU A 242 -5.68 -8.08 29.29
C LEU A 242 -6.13 -9.53 29.04
N GLY A 243 -5.17 -10.44 28.79
CA GLY A 243 -5.46 -11.86 28.53
C GLY A 243 -6.09 -12.11 27.16
N LEU A 244 -5.89 -11.22 26.21
CA LEU A 244 -6.51 -11.27 24.88
C LEU A 244 -5.71 -12.13 23.89
N GLY A 245 -4.48 -12.49 24.17
CA GLY A 245 -3.58 -13.18 23.24
C GLY A 245 -4.11 -14.51 22.69
N GLU A 246 -4.91 -15.24 23.47
CA GLU A 246 -5.46 -16.56 23.06
C GLU A 246 -6.72 -16.49 22.18
N ASN A 247 -7.30 -15.30 22.02
CA ASN A 247 -8.54 -15.14 21.23
C ASN A 247 -8.54 -13.89 20.35
N THR A 248 -7.37 -13.39 19.97
CA THR A 248 -7.26 -12.17 19.15
C THR A 248 -6.32 -12.38 17.97
N LEU A 249 -6.85 -12.13 16.78
CA LEU A 249 -6.07 -11.99 15.56
C LEU A 249 -5.39 -10.61 15.59
N VAL A 250 -4.09 -10.55 15.35
CA VAL A 250 -3.37 -9.27 15.28
C VAL A 250 -2.62 -9.20 13.97
N PHE A 251 -2.94 -8.19 13.17
CA PHE A 251 -2.28 -7.87 11.91
C PHE A 251 -1.46 -6.59 12.07
N PHE A 252 -0.21 -6.63 11.63
CA PHE A 252 0.62 -5.44 11.47
C PHE A 252 1.04 -5.31 10.01
N THR A 253 0.79 -4.14 9.41
CA THR A 253 1.15 -3.83 8.04
C THR A 253 1.39 -2.33 7.84
N SER A 254 1.71 -1.93 6.60
CA SER A 254 1.82 -0.54 6.16
C SER A 254 1.01 -0.33 4.89
N ASP A 255 0.76 0.93 4.57
CA ASP A 255 0.09 1.35 3.35
C ASP A 255 1.03 1.44 2.15
N HIS A 256 2.28 1.89 2.33
CA HIS A 256 3.38 1.92 1.34
C HIS A 256 4.72 2.24 2.02
N GLY A 257 5.79 2.30 1.22
CA GLY A 257 7.10 2.72 1.68
C GLY A 257 7.52 4.10 1.17
N PHE A 258 8.84 4.33 1.06
CA PHE A 258 9.44 5.62 0.77
C PHE A 258 10.84 5.47 0.15
N TYR A 259 11.29 6.41 -0.69
CA TYR A 259 12.64 6.45 -1.25
C TYR A 259 13.56 7.36 -0.44
N PHE A 260 14.76 6.87 -0.10
CA PHE A 260 15.84 7.60 0.52
C PHE A 260 17.10 7.63 -0.37
N GLY A 261 16.91 7.98 -1.63
CA GLY A 261 17.96 8.06 -2.64
C GLY A 261 18.05 6.86 -3.57
N GLU A 262 17.30 5.78 -3.31
CA GLU A 262 17.21 4.66 -4.24
C GLU A 262 16.63 5.13 -5.58
N HIS A 263 17.17 4.61 -6.67
CA HIS A 263 16.81 4.98 -8.05
C HIS A 263 16.93 6.50 -8.33
N GLY A 264 17.64 7.26 -7.48
CA GLY A 264 17.77 8.71 -7.56
C GLY A 264 16.62 9.51 -6.95
N TYR A 265 15.62 8.86 -6.35
CA TYR A 265 14.45 9.52 -5.77
C TYR A 265 14.60 9.80 -4.28
N PHE A 266 14.00 10.91 -3.82
CA PHE A 266 13.79 11.19 -2.41
C PHE A 266 12.35 11.67 -2.18
N GLY A 267 11.55 10.79 -1.64
CA GLY A 267 10.11 10.96 -1.50
C GLY A 267 9.34 9.69 -1.89
N LYS A 268 8.13 9.86 -2.38
CA LYS A 268 7.27 8.77 -2.88
C LYS A 268 6.62 9.09 -4.22
N ALA A 269 6.90 10.27 -4.76
CA ALA A 269 6.45 10.71 -6.07
C ALA A 269 7.43 11.75 -6.62
N GLU A 270 7.48 11.89 -7.91
CA GLU A 270 8.12 13.01 -8.59
C GLU A 270 7.04 13.98 -9.07
N TRP A 271 7.13 15.24 -8.67
CA TRP A 271 6.25 16.27 -9.19
C TRP A 271 6.82 16.79 -10.51
N ILE A 272 6.31 16.30 -11.61
CA ILE A 272 6.70 16.74 -12.94
C ILE A 272 5.85 17.94 -13.33
N ASN A 273 6.49 19.07 -13.64
CA ASN A 273 5.88 20.14 -14.41
C ASN A 273 5.75 19.67 -15.85
N ASP A 274 4.54 19.45 -16.30
CA ASP A 274 4.17 18.70 -17.50
C ASP A 274 4.41 19.44 -18.83
N GLN A 275 5.23 20.47 -18.85
CA GLN A 275 5.69 21.04 -20.13
C GLN A 275 6.62 20.07 -20.87
N ASP A 276 7.20 19.09 -20.13
CA ASP A 276 8.12 18.09 -20.69
C ASP A 276 7.52 16.66 -20.76
N ALA A 277 6.46 16.38 -20.02
CA ALA A 277 5.71 15.14 -20.19
C ALA A 277 4.78 15.31 -21.40
N ALA A 278 5.37 15.17 -22.58
CA ALA A 278 4.64 15.28 -23.84
C ALA A 278 3.37 14.43 -23.80
N VAL A 279 2.22 15.09 -23.69
CA VAL A 279 0.99 14.57 -24.26
C VAL A 279 1.32 14.40 -25.72
N THR A 280 1.74 13.20 -26.11
CA THR A 280 2.02 12.89 -27.52
C THR A 280 0.71 12.90 -28.26
N GLU A 281 0.72 13.14 -29.59
CA GLU A 281 -0.48 13.10 -30.45
C GLU A 281 -1.29 11.80 -30.29
N ASP A 282 -0.67 10.73 -29.77
CA ASP A 282 -1.28 9.43 -29.44
C ASP A 282 -1.89 9.36 -28.04
N SER A 283 -1.76 10.40 -27.22
CA SER A 283 -2.33 10.41 -25.87
C SER A 283 -3.84 10.57 -25.95
N VAL A 284 -4.58 9.59 -25.45
CA VAL A 284 -6.04 9.69 -25.31
C VAL A 284 -6.34 10.63 -24.13
N VAL A 285 -6.18 11.93 -24.38
CA VAL A 285 -6.64 12.97 -23.46
C VAL A 285 -8.10 13.21 -23.76
N PRO A 286 -9.03 13.03 -22.80
CA PRO A 286 -10.43 13.33 -23.04
C PRO A 286 -10.60 14.82 -23.43
N ASP A 287 -11.42 15.11 -24.46
CA ASP A 287 -11.69 16.47 -24.95
C ASP A 287 -12.22 17.44 -23.88
N TRP A 288 -12.71 16.90 -22.76
CA TRP A 288 -13.21 17.67 -21.63
C TRP A 288 -12.14 18.08 -20.62
N LEU A 289 -10.87 17.60 -20.75
CA LEU A 289 -9.79 17.90 -19.83
C LEU A 289 -9.09 19.22 -20.23
N PRO A 290 -9.19 20.30 -19.43
CA PRO A 290 -8.51 21.55 -19.76
C PRO A 290 -6.99 21.38 -19.80
N GLU A 291 -6.34 22.00 -20.76
CA GLU A 291 -4.90 21.94 -20.99
C GLU A 291 -4.09 22.41 -19.75
N SER A 292 -4.62 23.38 -18.99
CA SER A 292 -4.02 23.85 -17.72
C SER A 292 -4.00 22.80 -16.60
N TRP A 293 -4.66 21.68 -16.75
CA TRP A 293 -4.78 20.61 -15.78
C TRP A 293 -3.81 19.46 -16.04
N LEU A 294 -3.18 19.49 -17.19
CA LEU A 294 -2.10 18.57 -17.54
C LEU A 294 -0.78 18.93 -16.80
N LEU A 295 -0.75 20.02 -16.03
CA LEU A 295 0.47 20.69 -15.60
C LEU A 295 1.13 20.18 -14.29
N THR A 296 0.56 19.26 -13.55
CA THR A 296 1.22 18.74 -12.34
C THR A 296 0.86 17.28 -12.08
N VAL A 297 1.75 16.36 -12.33
CA VAL A 297 1.58 14.93 -12.02
C VAL A 297 2.58 14.53 -10.97
N GLY A 298 2.11 13.85 -9.93
CA GLY A 298 2.99 12.99 -9.18
C GLY A 298 3.24 11.74 -10.04
N TRP A 299 4.47 11.50 -10.43
CA TRP A 299 4.89 10.32 -11.17
C TRP A 299 6.03 9.66 -10.41
N SER A 300 5.99 8.37 -10.31
CA SER A 300 7.11 7.57 -9.83
C SER A 300 6.92 6.14 -10.32
N PRO A 301 7.94 5.48 -10.82
CA PRO A 301 7.95 4.03 -10.88
C PRO A 301 7.73 3.48 -9.46
N LEU A 302 6.91 2.43 -9.35
CA LEU A 302 6.63 1.83 -8.06
C LEU A 302 7.62 0.67 -7.82
N TYR A 303 8.86 1.02 -7.45
CA TYR A 303 9.86 0.04 -7.05
C TYR A 303 9.54 -0.58 -5.68
N LYS A 304 10.26 -1.62 -5.32
CA LYS A 304 10.03 -2.39 -4.09
C LYS A 304 10.07 -1.53 -2.81
N GLU A 305 10.84 -0.43 -2.81
CA GLU A 305 10.92 0.50 -1.67
C GLU A 305 9.57 1.13 -1.35
N LEU A 306 8.69 1.28 -2.36
CA LEU A 306 7.32 1.75 -2.18
C LEU A 306 6.33 0.60 -2.02
N THR A 307 6.53 -0.50 -2.76
CA THR A 307 5.50 -1.54 -2.91
C THR A 307 5.60 -2.67 -1.90
N SER A 308 6.80 -2.96 -1.39
CA SER A 308 7.03 -4.06 -0.46
C SER A 308 6.87 -3.58 0.97
N VAL A 309 5.79 -4.00 1.62
CA VAL A 309 5.45 -3.60 2.99
C VAL A 309 5.45 -4.80 3.94
N PRO A 310 5.63 -4.60 5.25
CA PRO A 310 5.56 -5.71 6.20
C PRO A 310 4.13 -6.27 6.25
N LEU A 311 4.02 -7.59 6.44
CA LEU A 311 2.80 -8.25 6.91
C LEU A 311 3.20 -9.31 7.92
N MET A 312 2.77 -9.09 9.16
CA MET A 312 2.93 -10.02 10.28
C MET A 312 1.57 -10.29 10.89
N VAL A 313 1.23 -11.56 11.06
CA VAL A 313 -0.11 -11.97 11.53
C VAL A 313 0.03 -12.94 12.70
N ARG A 314 -0.37 -12.52 13.89
CA ARG A 314 -0.52 -13.41 15.04
C ARG A 314 -1.92 -14.01 15.04
N VAL A 315 -1.98 -15.33 14.97
CA VAL A 315 -3.24 -16.10 14.98
C VAL A 315 -3.19 -17.07 16.14
N PRO A 316 -4.13 -17.04 17.09
CA PRO A 316 -4.18 -18.00 18.19
C PRO A 316 -4.18 -19.45 17.71
N GLY A 317 -3.30 -20.27 18.29
CA GLY A 317 -3.20 -21.69 17.95
C GLY A 317 -2.52 -22.02 16.62
N ILE A 318 -2.00 -21.03 15.92
CA ILE A 318 -1.18 -21.24 14.71
C ILE A 318 0.30 -21.09 15.07
N GLU A 319 1.11 -22.05 14.62
CA GLU A 319 2.56 -22.02 14.81
C GLU A 319 3.18 -20.85 14.06
N PRO A 320 3.95 -19.99 14.74
CA PRO A 320 4.69 -18.91 14.12
C PRO A 320 5.66 -19.42 13.04
N GLY A 321 5.98 -18.56 12.10
CA GLY A 321 6.95 -18.91 11.07
C GLY A 321 6.85 -18.04 9.83
N ARG A 322 7.74 -18.29 8.87
CA ARG A 322 7.78 -17.52 7.63
C ARG A 322 6.97 -18.19 6.54
N ARG A 323 6.35 -17.37 5.71
CA ARG A 323 5.60 -17.80 4.53
C ARG A 323 6.13 -17.09 3.28
N PRO A 324 6.62 -17.84 2.29
CA PRO A 324 7.16 -17.26 1.06
C PRO A 324 6.07 -16.83 0.07
N ALA A 325 4.81 -17.11 0.35
CA ALA A 325 3.69 -16.79 -0.52
C ALA A 325 3.60 -15.29 -0.81
N LEU A 326 3.27 -14.95 -2.05
CA LEU A 326 2.99 -13.58 -2.46
C LEU A 326 1.55 -13.24 -2.09
N THR A 327 1.38 -12.18 -1.30
CA THR A 327 0.09 -11.62 -0.88
C THR A 327 0.03 -10.13 -1.19
N THR A 328 -1.16 -9.54 -1.19
CA THR A 328 -1.35 -8.11 -1.45
C THR A 328 -2.41 -7.50 -0.54
N ALA A 329 -2.40 -6.19 -0.37
CA ALA A 329 -3.26 -5.48 0.58
C ALA A 329 -4.76 -5.84 0.51
N PRO A 330 -5.41 -6.00 -0.68
CA PRO A 330 -6.80 -6.42 -0.78
C PRO A 330 -7.10 -7.81 -0.19
N ASP A 331 -6.09 -8.64 0.07
CA ASP A 331 -6.28 -9.98 0.62
C ASP A 331 -6.51 -9.97 2.14
N VAL A 332 -6.22 -8.85 2.80
CA VAL A 332 -6.31 -8.74 4.27
C VAL A 332 -7.77 -8.88 4.74
N ALA A 333 -8.68 -8.07 4.19
CA ALA A 333 -10.09 -8.09 4.60
C ALA A 333 -10.77 -9.46 4.41
N PRO A 334 -10.68 -10.12 3.23
CA PRO A 334 -11.27 -11.46 3.06
C PRO A 334 -10.61 -12.52 3.96
N THR A 335 -9.33 -12.38 4.31
CA THR A 335 -8.68 -13.30 5.26
C THR A 335 -9.21 -13.11 6.68
N ILE A 336 -9.43 -11.88 7.12
CA ILE A 336 -10.04 -11.58 8.42
C ILE A 336 -11.46 -12.17 8.48
N LEU A 337 -12.28 -11.95 7.45
CA LEU A 337 -13.64 -12.49 7.38
C LEU A 337 -13.65 -14.02 7.42
N ASP A 338 -12.76 -14.68 6.68
CA ASP A 338 -12.63 -16.14 6.64
C ASP A 338 -12.24 -16.70 8.02
N LEU A 339 -11.23 -16.10 8.68
CA LEU A 339 -10.83 -16.47 10.04
C LEU A 339 -11.92 -16.22 11.09
N ALA A 340 -12.78 -15.22 10.86
CA ALA A 340 -13.95 -14.94 11.70
C ALA A 340 -15.17 -15.80 11.36
N GLY A 341 -15.12 -16.64 10.32
CA GLY A 341 -16.24 -17.45 9.86
C GLY A 341 -17.40 -16.60 9.30
N ILE A 342 -17.06 -15.52 8.60
CA ILE A 342 -18.02 -14.59 7.96
C ILE A 342 -17.87 -14.71 6.44
N GLU A 343 -18.99 -14.82 5.74
CA GLU A 343 -19.00 -14.95 4.29
C GLU A 343 -18.53 -13.64 3.62
N ARG A 344 -17.59 -13.76 2.71
CA ARG A 344 -17.05 -12.65 1.93
C ARG A 344 -18.07 -12.18 0.88
N PRO A 345 -18.38 -10.87 0.77
CA PRO A 345 -19.18 -10.33 -0.32
C PRO A 345 -18.51 -10.56 -1.69
N ARG A 346 -19.33 -10.85 -2.72
CA ARG A 346 -18.81 -11.09 -4.09
C ARG A 346 -18.07 -9.91 -4.71
N VAL A 347 -18.36 -8.71 -4.25
CA VAL A 347 -17.66 -7.49 -4.71
C VAL A 347 -16.23 -7.41 -4.22
N MET A 348 -15.87 -8.08 -3.14
CA MET A 348 -14.48 -8.18 -2.69
C MET A 348 -13.66 -9.00 -3.69
N GLN A 349 -12.65 -8.37 -4.26
CA GLN A 349 -11.79 -8.93 -5.29
C GLN A 349 -10.55 -9.63 -4.71
N GLY A 350 -10.17 -9.27 -3.47
CA GLY A 350 -9.12 -9.93 -2.70
C GLY A 350 -9.47 -11.38 -2.38
N GLU A 351 -8.49 -12.20 -2.11
CA GLU A 351 -8.63 -13.62 -1.79
C GLU A 351 -8.06 -13.91 -0.41
N SER A 352 -8.73 -14.79 0.35
CA SER A 352 -8.21 -15.20 1.66
C SER A 352 -6.92 -15.99 1.51
N PHE A 353 -5.90 -15.62 2.27
CA PHE A 353 -4.66 -16.38 2.42
C PHE A 353 -4.66 -17.26 3.69
N ARG A 354 -5.84 -17.57 4.23
CA ARG A 354 -5.97 -18.40 5.42
C ARG A 354 -5.23 -19.74 5.27
N ASP A 355 -5.36 -20.42 4.14
CA ASP A 355 -4.71 -21.72 3.92
C ASP A 355 -3.17 -21.62 4.00
N VAL A 356 -2.60 -20.48 3.59
CA VAL A 356 -1.18 -20.20 3.76
C VAL A 356 -0.84 -19.89 5.23
N LEU A 357 -1.68 -19.12 5.92
CA LEU A 357 -1.49 -18.83 7.34
C LEU A 357 -1.40 -20.12 8.17
N VAL A 358 -2.35 -21.03 7.96
CA VAL A 358 -2.41 -22.30 8.70
C VAL A 358 -1.44 -23.36 8.19
N GLY A 359 -0.66 -23.07 7.15
CA GLY A 359 0.34 -23.99 6.59
C GLY A 359 -0.23 -25.11 5.71
N GLU A 360 -1.44 -24.96 5.21
CA GLU A 360 -2.08 -25.93 4.29
C GLU A 360 -1.59 -25.71 2.84
N LYS A 361 -1.11 -24.50 2.50
CA LYS A 361 -0.54 -24.13 1.21
C LYS A 361 0.72 -23.29 1.37
N ASP A 362 1.62 -23.41 0.39
CA ASP A 362 2.85 -22.60 0.32
C ASP A 362 2.72 -21.41 -0.65
N GLU A 363 1.71 -21.42 -1.51
CA GLU A 363 1.47 -20.40 -2.53
C GLU A 363 0.08 -19.79 -2.39
N HIS A 364 -0.04 -18.52 -2.78
CA HIS A 364 -1.31 -17.80 -2.79
C HIS A 364 -1.55 -17.14 -4.15
N ARG A 365 -0.75 -16.16 -4.53
CA ARG A 365 -0.89 -15.45 -5.80
C ARG A 365 0.28 -15.72 -6.74
N PRO A 366 0.03 -15.96 -8.04
CA PRO A 366 1.11 -16.11 -9.02
C PRO A 366 1.77 -14.77 -9.38
N PHE A 367 1.09 -13.65 -9.15
CA PHE A 367 1.59 -12.28 -9.26
C PHE A 367 0.68 -11.32 -8.49
N ALA A 368 1.22 -10.16 -8.16
CA ALA A 368 0.50 -9.01 -7.62
C ALA A 368 0.70 -7.80 -8.54
N VAL A 369 -0.26 -6.88 -8.53
CA VAL A 369 -0.18 -5.62 -9.26
C VAL A 369 -0.27 -4.47 -8.28
N SER A 370 0.73 -3.60 -8.31
CA SER A 370 0.74 -2.32 -7.58
C SER A 370 0.58 -1.18 -8.59
N SER A 371 -0.34 -0.28 -8.36
CA SER A 371 -0.63 0.81 -9.29
C SER A 371 -1.02 2.10 -8.58
N TRP A 372 -0.74 3.19 -9.23
CA TRP A 372 -1.35 4.47 -8.92
C TRP A 372 -2.87 4.40 -9.05
N PRO A 373 -3.64 5.24 -8.35
CA PRO A 373 -5.10 5.26 -8.48
C PRO A 373 -5.49 5.64 -9.90
N LEU A 374 -6.73 5.34 -10.26
CA LEU A 374 -7.23 5.55 -11.61
C LEU A 374 -7.09 7.01 -12.08
N TYR A 375 -7.25 7.96 -11.16
CA TYR A 375 -7.03 9.38 -11.41
C TYR A 375 -6.71 10.13 -10.12
N PHE A 376 -6.07 11.29 -10.25
CA PHE A 376 -5.91 12.27 -9.19
C PHE A 376 -6.84 13.45 -9.38
N ALA A 377 -7.36 14.00 -8.29
CA ALA A 377 -7.89 15.34 -8.32
C ALA A 377 -6.72 16.30 -8.57
N ALA A 378 -6.84 17.18 -9.56
CA ALA A 378 -5.84 18.20 -9.81
C ALA A 378 -5.89 19.26 -8.69
N GLY A 379 -4.70 19.68 -8.23
CA GLY A 379 -4.58 20.65 -7.13
C GLY A 379 -4.82 20.01 -5.77
N GLU A 380 -4.34 20.62 -4.72
CA GLU A 380 -4.33 20.17 -3.33
C GLU A 380 -5.28 19.00 -3.04
N PHE A 381 -4.93 18.10 -2.14
CA PHE A 381 -5.74 16.99 -1.65
C PHE A 381 -7.13 17.48 -1.18
N THR A 382 -7.92 17.94 -2.12
CA THR A 382 -9.18 18.59 -1.85
C THR A 382 -10.33 17.65 -2.03
N THR A 383 -11.20 17.82 -1.18
CA THR A 383 -12.58 17.42 -1.01
C THR A 383 -13.18 16.78 -2.26
N ALA A 384 -13.71 15.68 -2.08
CA ALA A 384 -14.29 14.85 -3.09
C ALA A 384 -15.56 15.31 -3.73
N VAL A 385 -16.17 16.27 -3.16
CA VAL A 385 -17.36 16.92 -3.73
C VAL A 385 -16.95 17.96 -4.76
N ASP A 386 -15.64 18.16 -4.92
CA ASP A 386 -15.14 19.12 -5.86
C ASP A 386 -15.34 18.63 -7.29
N SER A 387 -16.12 19.37 -8.06
CA SER A 387 -16.40 19.13 -9.48
C SER A 387 -15.19 19.35 -10.40
N ARG A 388 -13.97 19.50 -9.83
CA ARG A 388 -12.76 19.70 -10.63
C ARG A 388 -12.41 18.44 -11.42
N PRO A 389 -11.98 18.58 -12.67
CA PRO A 389 -11.55 17.45 -13.49
C PRO A 389 -10.47 16.64 -12.81
N ARG A 390 -10.53 15.34 -12.96
CA ARG A 390 -9.65 14.37 -12.36
C ARG A 390 -8.54 14.04 -13.34
N ARG A 391 -7.32 13.97 -12.84
CA ARG A 391 -6.17 13.63 -13.65
C ARG A 391 -6.11 12.14 -13.89
N ILE A 392 -5.82 11.76 -15.14
CA ILE A 392 -5.80 10.35 -15.52
C ILE A 392 -4.44 9.76 -15.17
N ALA A 393 -4.43 8.83 -14.23
CA ALA A 393 -3.24 8.07 -13.86
C ALA A 393 -2.92 6.91 -14.83
N SER A 394 -3.66 6.81 -15.95
CA SER A 394 -3.54 5.71 -16.91
C SER A 394 -2.17 5.63 -17.59
N TYR A 395 -1.43 6.72 -17.64
CA TYR A 395 -0.06 6.76 -18.16
C TYR A 395 1.00 6.43 -17.12
N MET A 396 0.63 6.42 -15.84
CA MET A 396 1.56 6.12 -14.77
C MET A 396 1.97 4.66 -14.78
N PRO A 397 3.21 4.34 -14.39
CA PRO A 397 3.65 2.97 -14.29
C PRO A 397 2.83 2.20 -13.26
N MET A 398 2.55 0.96 -13.57
CA MET A 398 2.15 -0.07 -12.62
C MET A 398 3.29 -1.07 -12.49
N THR A 399 3.40 -1.68 -11.33
CA THR A 399 4.39 -2.74 -11.07
C THR A 399 3.68 -4.08 -10.97
N VAL A 400 4.19 -5.07 -11.69
CA VAL A 400 3.71 -6.45 -11.64
C VAL A 400 4.78 -7.31 -11.01
N THR A 401 4.56 -7.75 -9.79
CA THR A 401 5.53 -8.53 -9.01
C THR A 401 5.15 -10.00 -9.01
N THR A 402 6.10 -10.85 -9.32
CA THR A 402 6.03 -12.31 -9.12
C THR A 402 7.02 -12.76 -8.06
N ARG A 403 7.22 -14.06 -7.92
CA ARG A 403 8.28 -14.60 -7.09
C ARG A 403 9.68 -14.26 -7.62
N GLU A 404 9.84 -14.24 -8.95
CA GLU A 404 11.13 -14.13 -9.63
C GLU A 404 11.33 -12.80 -10.34
N LEU A 405 10.25 -12.11 -10.72
CA LEU A 405 10.31 -10.94 -11.59
C LEU A 405 9.53 -9.75 -11.03
N SER A 406 10.03 -8.57 -11.32
CA SER A 406 9.32 -7.30 -11.19
C SER A 406 9.27 -6.61 -12.55
N LEU A 407 8.06 -6.31 -13.03
CA LEU A 407 7.83 -5.60 -14.28
C LEU A 407 7.19 -4.26 -14.01
N ILE A 408 7.83 -3.17 -14.39
CA ILE A 408 7.26 -1.82 -14.38
C ILE A 408 6.78 -1.50 -15.80
N LEU A 409 5.47 -1.29 -15.94
CA LEU A 409 4.80 -1.08 -17.21
C LEU A 409 3.96 0.19 -17.18
N GLY A 410 4.39 1.21 -17.90
CA GLY A 410 3.68 2.47 -18.07
C GLY A 410 2.98 2.60 -19.41
N GLY A 411 2.79 3.85 -19.85
CA GLY A 411 2.29 4.17 -21.19
C GLY A 411 3.35 4.01 -22.30
N PRO A 412 2.97 4.22 -23.57
CA PRO A 412 3.84 3.95 -24.71
C PRO A 412 5.04 4.89 -24.85
N ALA A 413 5.11 5.99 -24.08
CA ALA A 413 6.25 6.89 -24.04
C ALA A 413 7.44 6.30 -23.23
N TYR A 414 7.18 5.33 -22.36
CA TYR A 414 8.16 4.78 -21.43
C TYR A 414 8.47 3.34 -21.76
N MET A 415 9.77 3.04 -21.95
CA MET A 415 10.22 1.65 -22.13
C MET A 415 9.94 0.90 -20.83
N PRO A 416 9.36 -0.31 -20.90
CA PRO A 416 9.17 -1.12 -19.70
C PRO A 416 10.48 -1.47 -19.01
N GLU A 417 10.40 -1.66 -17.70
CA GLU A 417 11.53 -2.12 -16.89
C GLU A 417 11.22 -3.51 -16.37
N LEU A 418 12.14 -4.45 -16.54
CA LEU A 418 12.04 -5.83 -16.05
C LEU A 418 13.24 -6.13 -15.17
N TYR A 419 12.99 -6.64 -13.97
CA TYR A 419 14.02 -6.99 -13.00
C TYR A 419 13.91 -8.46 -12.60
N ASP A 420 15.05 -9.14 -12.51
CA ASP A 420 15.14 -10.50 -12.00
C ASP A 420 15.45 -10.45 -10.49
N LEU A 421 14.43 -10.67 -9.67
CA LEU A 421 14.51 -10.55 -8.22
C LEU A 421 15.39 -11.63 -7.56
N GLY A 422 15.75 -12.67 -8.30
CA GLY A 422 16.63 -13.74 -7.81
C GLY A 422 18.08 -13.29 -7.65
N TRP A 423 18.59 -12.48 -8.58
CA TRP A 423 19.96 -11.98 -8.54
C TRP A 423 20.07 -10.48 -8.34
N ASP A 424 19.00 -9.73 -8.67
CA ASP A 424 18.91 -8.28 -8.50
C ASP A 424 17.68 -7.91 -7.64
N PRO A 425 17.66 -8.30 -6.35
CA PRO A 425 16.56 -7.95 -5.46
C PRO A 425 16.45 -6.44 -5.20
N GLY A 426 17.41 -5.65 -5.68
CA GLY A 426 17.49 -4.20 -5.59
C GLY A 426 16.84 -3.46 -6.76
N GLU A 427 16.39 -4.17 -7.81
CA GLU A 427 15.81 -3.57 -9.01
C GLU A 427 16.73 -2.51 -9.66
N GLN A 428 18.06 -2.80 -9.75
CA GLN A 428 19.05 -1.87 -10.26
C GLN A 428 19.39 -2.09 -11.74
N SER A 429 19.11 -3.27 -12.27
CA SER A 429 19.54 -3.69 -13.61
C SER A 429 18.34 -4.10 -14.47
N ASN A 430 17.85 -3.17 -15.29
CA ASN A 430 16.76 -3.45 -16.21
C ASN A 430 17.18 -4.48 -17.27
N VAL A 431 16.55 -5.65 -17.27
CA VAL A 431 16.79 -6.75 -18.22
C VAL A 431 15.71 -6.84 -19.30
N TRP A 432 14.86 -5.85 -19.47
CA TRP A 432 13.77 -5.87 -20.45
C TRP A 432 14.26 -6.27 -21.86
N GLU A 433 15.29 -5.61 -22.37
CA GLU A 433 15.81 -5.88 -23.72
C GLU A 433 16.35 -7.31 -23.90
N LEU A 434 16.79 -7.94 -22.80
CA LEU A 434 17.31 -9.31 -22.80
C LEU A 434 16.20 -10.36 -22.65
N ARG A 435 15.05 -10.01 -22.07
CA ARG A 435 13.95 -10.92 -21.69
C ARG A 435 12.59 -10.37 -22.11
N VAL A 436 12.50 -9.76 -23.30
CA VAL A 436 11.28 -9.10 -23.82
C VAL A 436 10.07 -10.02 -23.78
N GLU A 437 10.21 -11.29 -24.20
CA GLU A 437 9.09 -12.23 -24.26
C GLU A 437 8.51 -12.53 -22.87
N GLU A 438 9.36 -12.70 -21.86
CA GLU A 438 8.94 -12.96 -20.50
C GLU A 438 8.24 -11.75 -19.89
N GLY A 439 8.82 -10.55 -20.06
CA GLY A 439 8.21 -9.30 -19.60
C GLY A 439 6.87 -9.03 -20.28
N ALA A 440 6.79 -9.24 -21.61
CA ALA A 440 5.55 -9.06 -22.35
C ALA A 440 4.47 -10.08 -21.95
N ALA A 441 4.86 -11.33 -21.70
CA ALA A 441 3.95 -12.36 -21.21
C ALA A 441 3.38 -11.99 -19.83
N LEU A 442 4.24 -11.50 -18.93
CA LEU A 442 3.81 -11.04 -17.62
C LEU A 442 2.87 -9.82 -17.73
N GLY A 443 3.22 -8.83 -18.54
CA GLY A 443 2.39 -7.67 -18.81
C GLY A 443 1.01 -8.04 -19.38
N LYS A 444 0.96 -8.99 -20.33
CA LYS A 444 -0.31 -9.50 -20.87
C LYS A 444 -1.16 -10.19 -19.81
N ARG A 445 -0.56 -10.99 -18.93
CA ARG A 445 -1.27 -11.63 -17.80
C ARG A 445 -1.86 -10.58 -16.85
N ALA A 446 -1.09 -9.54 -16.54
CA ALA A 446 -1.56 -8.44 -15.70
C ALA A 446 -2.72 -7.69 -16.35
N LEU A 447 -2.62 -7.35 -17.64
CA LEU A 447 -3.72 -6.69 -18.36
C LEU A 447 -4.99 -7.55 -18.37
N SER A 448 -4.87 -8.86 -18.63
CA SER A 448 -6.01 -9.77 -18.57
C SER A 448 -6.62 -9.87 -17.15
N PHE A 449 -5.79 -9.76 -16.11
CA PHE A 449 -6.30 -9.67 -14.74
C PHE A 449 -7.09 -8.37 -14.54
N LEU A 450 -6.55 -7.22 -14.93
CA LEU A 450 -7.21 -5.92 -14.81
C LEU A 450 -8.54 -5.88 -15.56
N GLU A 451 -8.59 -6.45 -16.77
CA GLU A 451 -9.83 -6.59 -17.55
C GLU A 451 -10.91 -7.37 -16.78
N ARG A 452 -10.54 -8.49 -16.17
CA ARG A 452 -11.47 -9.28 -15.35
C ARG A 452 -11.94 -8.54 -14.09
N GLN A 453 -11.14 -7.59 -13.59
CA GLN A 453 -11.53 -6.73 -12.46
C GLN A 453 -12.42 -5.55 -12.90
N GLY A 454 -12.74 -5.43 -14.18
CA GLY A 454 -13.58 -4.35 -14.69
C GLY A 454 -12.87 -3.01 -14.83
N THR A 455 -11.53 -3.02 -14.90
CA THR A 455 -10.73 -1.80 -15.08
C THR A 455 -11.12 -1.06 -16.37
N PRO A 456 -11.36 0.25 -16.35
CA PRO A 456 -11.71 1.01 -17.52
C PRO A 456 -10.67 0.93 -18.64
N GLU A 457 -11.13 0.94 -19.89
CA GLU A 457 -10.26 0.88 -21.06
C GLU A 457 -9.22 1.99 -21.09
N LEU A 458 -9.58 3.18 -20.64
CA LEU A 458 -8.68 4.32 -20.52
C LEU A 458 -7.42 4.01 -19.68
N HIS A 459 -7.51 3.11 -18.71
CA HIS A 459 -6.39 2.65 -17.89
C HIS A 459 -5.63 1.48 -18.54
N LEU A 460 -6.28 0.68 -19.38
CA LEU A 460 -5.71 -0.49 -20.05
C LEU A 460 -5.00 -0.16 -21.36
N ALA A 461 -5.62 0.72 -22.17
CA ALA A 461 -5.14 1.02 -23.51
C ALA A 461 -3.69 1.53 -23.57
N PRO A 462 -3.24 2.47 -22.72
CA PRO A 462 -1.85 2.94 -22.76
C PRO A 462 -0.84 1.80 -22.52
N ARG A 463 -1.16 0.87 -21.65
CA ARG A 463 -0.29 -0.28 -21.32
C ARG A 463 -0.27 -1.33 -22.43
N ARG A 464 -1.40 -1.54 -23.11
CA ARG A 464 -1.44 -2.36 -24.35
C ARG A 464 -0.60 -1.76 -25.45
N LEU A 465 -0.71 -0.43 -25.65
CA LEU A 465 0.11 0.31 -26.61
C LEU A 465 1.60 0.21 -26.27
N ALA A 466 1.98 0.28 -25.00
CA ALA A 466 3.36 0.08 -24.58
C ALA A 466 3.87 -1.32 -24.96
N LEU A 467 3.12 -2.38 -24.68
CA LEU A 467 3.49 -3.74 -25.09
C LEU A 467 3.56 -3.90 -26.60
N GLN A 468 2.62 -3.29 -27.36
CA GLN A 468 2.67 -3.31 -28.82
C GLN A 468 3.90 -2.59 -29.39
N ARG A 469 4.30 -1.49 -28.75
CA ARG A 469 5.50 -0.73 -29.16
C ARG A 469 6.79 -1.44 -28.82
N PHE A 470 6.93 -1.96 -27.60
CA PHE A 470 8.19 -2.48 -27.10
C PHE A 470 8.36 -4.00 -27.20
N ALA A 471 7.30 -4.72 -27.56
CA ALA A 471 7.30 -6.16 -27.80
C ALA A 471 6.46 -6.55 -29.03
N PRO A 472 6.65 -5.90 -30.20
CA PRO A 472 5.75 -6.04 -31.35
C PRO A 472 5.68 -7.47 -31.90
N ASP A 473 6.77 -8.20 -31.91
CA ASP A 473 6.82 -9.58 -32.45
C ASP A 473 6.06 -10.55 -31.56
N PHE A 474 6.20 -10.42 -30.24
CA PHE A 474 5.43 -11.19 -29.27
C PHE A 474 3.92 -10.90 -29.38
N MET A 475 3.53 -9.64 -29.52
CA MET A 475 2.14 -9.26 -29.63
C MET A 475 1.49 -9.74 -30.94
N ARG A 476 2.23 -9.71 -32.06
CA ARG A 476 1.77 -10.25 -33.35
C ARG A 476 1.60 -11.76 -33.35
N GLY A 477 2.57 -12.48 -32.80
CA GLY A 477 2.53 -13.94 -32.73
C GLY A 477 1.43 -14.49 -31.82
N SER A 478 1.00 -13.71 -30.84
CA SER A 478 -0.10 -14.06 -29.94
C SER A 478 -1.49 -13.99 -30.61
N THR A 479 -1.68 -13.09 -31.57
CA THR A 479 -2.95 -12.97 -32.30
C THR A 479 -3.13 -14.10 -33.32
N SER A 480 -2.05 -14.57 -33.96
CA SER A 480 -2.12 -15.68 -34.90
C SER A 480 -2.41 -17.03 -34.22
N ARG A 481 -1.87 -17.25 -33.02
CA ARG A 481 -2.11 -18.51 -32.29
C ARG A 481 -3.51 -18.62 -31.67
N LEU A 482 -4.16 -17.49 -31.36
CA LEU A 482 -5.53 -17.50 -30.86
C LEU A 482 -6.53 -17.78 -31.98
N SER A 483 -6.30 -17.25 -33.19
CA SER A 483 -7.15 -17.53 -34.35
C SER A 483 -7.11 -19.00 -34.79
N ASP A 484 -5.93 -19.64 -34.73
CA ASP A 484 -5.78 -21.05 -35.07
C ASP A 484 -6.39 -22.00 -34.03
N ASN A 485 -6.36 -21.66 -32.76
CA ASN A 485 -7.00 -22.47 -31.72
C ASN A 485 -8.52 -22.33 -31.68
N GLU A 486 -9.04 -21.14 -31.96
CA GLU A 486 -10.49 -20.93 -32.06
C GLU A 486 -11.06 -21.58 -33.33
N GLN A 487 -10.35 -21.57 -34.42
CA GLN A 487 -10.75 -22.28 -35.65
C GLN A 487 -10.74 -23.80 -35.43
N ASN A 488 -9.78 -24.35 -34.71
CA ASN A 488 -9.73 -25.79 -34.40
C ASN A 488 -10.83 -26.20 -33.40
N GLN A 489 -11.19 -25.37 -32.44
CA GLN A 489 -12.31 -25.64 -31.54
C GLN A 489 -13.66 -25.55 -32.24
N MET A 490 -13.86 -24.64 -33.18
CA MET A 490 -15.07 -24.57 -34.01
C MET A 490 -15.15 -25.75 -35.01
N HIS A 491 -14.04 -26.26 -35.48
CA HIS A 491 -14.02 -27.40 -36.37
C HIS A 491 -14.39 -28.71 -35.65
N ASN A 492 -13.87 -28.89 -34.43
CA ASN A 492 -14.18 -30.06 -33.61
C ASN A 492 -15.62 -30.04 -33.03
N ALA A 493 -16.18 -28.85 -32.76
CA ALA A 493 -17.58 -28.73 -32.32
C ALA A 493 -18.59 -29.02 -33.43
N ASN A 494 -18.20 -28.88 -34.70
CA ASN A 494 -19.05 -29.20 -35.84
C ASN A 494 -18.96 -30.70 -36.25
N GLU A 495 -17.92 -31.41 -35.86
CA GLU A 495 -17.80 -32.87 -36.11
C GLU A 495 -18.51 -33.72 -35.04
N GLU A 496 -18.79 -33.17 -33.84
CA GLU A 496 -19.60 -33.85 -32.81
C GLU A 496 -21.12 -33.61 -32.92
N ALA A 497 -21.55 -32.81 -33.91
CA ALA A 497 -22.97 -32.46 -34.11
C ALA A 497 -23.56 -33.08 -35.41
N VAL A 498 -22.93 -34.07 -36.01
CA VAL A 498 -23.47 -34.82 -37.16
C VAL A 498 -23.71 -36.27 -36.83
#